data_4562143dc2b14a6c726fe79aa831b82d
#
_entry.id   4562143dc2b14a6c726fe79aa831b82d
#
_cell.length_a   1.000
_cell.length_b   1.000
_cell.length_c   1.000
_cell.angle_alpha   90.00
_cell.angle_beta   90.00
_cell.angle_gamma   90.00
#
_symmetry.space_group_name_H-M   'P 1'
#
loop_
_entity.id
_entity.type
_entity.pdbx_description
1 polymer ?
#
loop_
_entity_poly.entity_id
_entity_poly.type
_entity_poly.pdbx_seq_one_letter_code
_entity_poly.pdbx_strand_id
1 'polypeptide(L)'
;MKRHFDVGHVAIEPAALENLRWETLFGNANPVEVEIGTGKAGFLLRRARAHPERNFLGIEWANQFFRFAADRLRRWGVTNTRMVRTDASHFIRVQCPRDSLSALHVYHPDPWPKKRHHKRRLFQPAFVEAAVACLVVGGRL
;
A
#
# COMPACT_ATOMS: atom_id res chain seq x y z
N MET A 1 4.26 26.91 -12.91
CA MET A 1 3.98 25.75 -13.77
C MET A 1 3.63 24.55 -12.90
N LYS A 2 2.46 23.94 -13.11
CA LYS A 2 2.09 22.73 -12.38
C LYS A 2 2.97 21.57 -12.86
N ARG A 3 3.61 20.88 -11.91
CA ARG A 3 4.40 19.69 -12.23
C ARG A 3 3.48 18.58 -12.75
N HIS A 4 3.77 18.08 -13.93
CA HIS A 4 3.06 16.92 -14.48
C HIS A 4 3.71 15.64 -13.98
N PHE A 5 2.87 14.73 -13.45
CA PHE A 5 3.31 13.39 -13.02
C PHE A 5 2.75 12.35 -13.98
N ASP A 6 3.63 11.51 -14.49
CA ASP A 6 3.25 10.34 -15.27
C ASP A 6 3.21 9.12 -14.35
N VAL A 7 2.02 8.69 -14.00
CA VAL A 7 1.82 7.57 -13.06
C VAL A 7 1.95 6.19 -13.74
N GLY A 8 1.83 6.16 -15.07
CA GLY A 8 2.04 4.97 -15.89
C GLY A 8 1.29 3.73 -15.39
N HIS A 9 1.92 2.58 -15.58
CA HIS A 9 1.39 1.27 -15.13
C HIS A 9 1.52 1.05 -13.61
N VAL A 10 2.23 1.90 -12.89
CA VAL A 10 2.41 1.78 -11.44
C VAL A 10 1.12 2.08 -10.70
N ALA A 11 0.37 3.10 -11.13
CA ALA A 11 -0.90 3.45 -10.52
C ALA A 11 -2.00 2.50 -10.99
N ILE A 12 -2.76 1.99 -10.03
CA ILE A 12 -3.98 1.21 -10.29
C ILE A 12 -5.20 1.94 -9.75
N GLU A 13 -6.36 1.66 -10.34
CA GLU A 13 -7.63 2.19 -9.88
C GLU A 13 -8.13 1.41 -8.65
N PRO A 14 -8.85 2.05 -7.72
CA PRO A 14 -9.43 1.34 -6.57
C PRO A 14 -10.29 0.13 -6.94
N ALA A 15 -10.95 0.15 -8.09
CA ALA A 15 -11.75 -0.97 -8.59
C ALA A 15 -10.93 -2.25 -8.81
N ALA A 16 -9.62 -2.14 -9.05
CA ALA A 16 -8.73 -3.29 -9.17
C ALA A 16 -8.57 -4.08 -7.88
N LEU A 17 -8.97 -3.50 -6.74
CA LEU A 17 -8.91 -4.15 -5.43
C LEU A 17 -10.19 -4.95 -5.10
N GLU A 18 -11.22 -4.86 -5.91
CA GLU A 18 -12.43 -5.66 -5.76
C GLU A 18 -12.12 -7.11 -6.18
N ASN A 19 -12.50 -8.07 -5.34
CA ASN A 19 -12.20 -9.50 -5.55
C ASN A 19 -10.71 -9.74 -5.84
N LEU A 20 -9.84 -9.06 -5.10
CA LEU A 20 -8.40 -9.02 -5.33
C LEU A 20 -7.75 -10.40 -5.27
N ARG A 21 -6.95 -10.67 -6.29
CA ARG A 21 -5.99 -11.79 -6.34
C ARG A 21 -4.62 -11.22 -6.67
N TRP A 22 -3.67 -11.43 -5.80
CA TRP A 22 -2.32 -10.87 -5.96
C TRP A 22 -1.65 -11.34 -7.24
N GLU A 23 -1.83 -12.61 -7.61
CA GLU A 23 -1.27 -13.19 -8.83
C GLU A 23 -1.80 -12.51 -10.09
N THR A 24 -3.06 -12.10 -10.07
CA THR A 24 -3.66 -11.35 -11.18
C THR A 24 -3.11 -9.93 -11.24
N LEU A 25 -2.97 -9.28 -10.09
CA LEU A 25 -2.49 -7.90 -10.03
C LEU A 25 -1.03 -7.78 -10.48
N PHE A 26 -0.17 -8.69 -10.06
CA PHE A 26 1.28 -8.62 -10.32
C PHE A 26 1.74 -9.55 -11.45
N GLY A 27 0.94 -10.51 -11.88
CA GLY A 27 1.32 -11.47 -12.91
C GLY A 27 2.25 -12.58 -12.45
N ASN A 28 2.42 -12.76 -11.14
CA ASN A 28 3.24 -13.81 -10.53
C ASN A 28 2.77 -14.10 -9.10
N ALA A 29 3.32 -15.13 -8.47
CA ALA A 29 2.97 -15.57 -7.13
C ALA A 29 4.02 -15.18 -6.06
N ASN A 30 4.81 -14.16 -6.31
CA ASN A 30 5.81 -13.70 -5.33
C ASN A 30 5.16 -13.20 -4.05
N PRO A 31 5.85 -13.29 -2.90
CA PRO A 31 5.35 -12.73 -1.63
C PRO A 31 4.99 -11.26 -1.76
N VAL A 32 3.92 -10.84 -1.09
CA VAL A 32 3.40 -9.47 -1.18
C VAL A 32 3.60 -8.74 0.14
N GLU A 33 4.13 -7.52 0.05
CA GLU A 33 4.16 -6.56 1.15
C GLU A 33 3.30 -5.35 0.79
N VAL A 34 2.67 -4.77 1.79
CA VAL A 34 1.86 -3.55 1.64
C VAL A 34 2.45 -2.46 2.53
N GLU A 35 2.56 -1.24 2.00
CA GLU A 35 2.84 -0.04 2.81
C GLU A 35 1.64 0.90 2.78
N ILE A 36 1.19 1.31 3.97
CA ILE A 36 0.15 2.30 4.15
C ILE A 36 0.79 3.66 4.47
N GLY A 37 0.37 4.70 3.74
CA GLY A 37 0.91 6.03 3.92
C GLY A 37 2.31 6.17 3.34
N THR A 38 2.44 5.90 2.05
CA THR A 38 3.75 5.87 1.39
C THR A 38 4.43 7.23 1.29
N GLY A 39 3.68 8.32 1.41
CA GLY A 39 4.19 9.65 1.14
C GLY A 39 4.81 9.73 -0.26
N LYS A 40 6.08 10.11 -0.33
CA LYS A 40 6.85 10.18 -1.58
C LYS A 40 7.48 8.84 -2.01
N ALA A 41 7.09 7.74 -1.38
CA ALA A 41 7.54 6.37 -1.66
C ALA A 41 9.05 6.12 -1.45
N GLY A 42 9.70 6.84 -0.54
CA GLY A 42 11.13 6.63 -0.29
C GLY A 42 11.43 5.23 0.22
N PHE A 43 10.71 4.77 1.23
CA PHE A 43 10.85 3.42 1.78
C PHE A 43 10.46 2.36 0.74
N LEU A 44 9.33 2.52 0.09
CA LEU A 44 8.82 1.57 -0.90
C LEU A 44 9.78 1.39 -2.07
N LEU A 45 10.34 2.49 -2.58
CA LEU A 45 11.32 2.47 -3.66
C LEU A 45 12.58 1.67 -3.27
N ARG A 46 13.14 1.96 -2.09
CA ARG A 46 14.34 1.26 -1.62
C ARG A 46 14.09 -0.23 -1.44
N ARG A 47 12.95 -0.57 -0.84
CA ARG A 47 12.62 -1.96 -0.56
C ARG A 47 12.33 -2.74 -1.84
N ALA A 48 11.58 -2.17 -2.77
CA ALA A 48 11.28 -2.82 -4.04
C ALA A 48 12.54 -3.10 -4.87
N ARG A 49 13.49 -2.17 -4.86
CA ARG A 49 14.76 -2.36 -5.56
C ARG A 49 15.66 -3.40 -4.90
N ALA A 50 15.63 -3.48 -3.57
CA ALA A 50 16.40 -4.46 -2.81
C ALA A 50 15.81 -5.88 -2.89
N HIS A 51 14.51 -6.00 -3.18
CA HIS A 51 13.78 -7.27 -3.17
C HIS A 51 12.98 -7.46 -4.46
N PRO A 52 13.64 -7.67 -5.61
CA PRO A 52 12.93 -7.90 -6.88
C PRO A 52 12.12 -9.20 -6.89
N GLU A 53 12.38 -10.12 -5.97
CA GLU A 53 11.66 -11.38 -5.78
C GLU A 53 10.34 -11.22 -5.00
N ARG A 54 9.98 -9.99 -4.61
CA ARG A 54 8.75 -9.67 -3.88
C ARG A 54 7.91 -8.66 -4.64
N ASN A 55 6.63 -8.62 -4.32
CA ASN A 55 5.70 -7.63 -4.83
C ASN A 55 5.31 -6.64 -3.75
N PHE A 56 5.04 -5.39 -4.14
CA PHE A 56 4.71 -4.31 -3.21
C PHE A 56 3.48 -3.56 -3.67
N LEU A 57 2.54 -3.33 -2.75
CA LEU A 57 1.43 -2.40 -2.96
C LEU A 57 1.58 -1.22 -2.00
N GLY A 58 1.64 -0.02 -2.54
CA GLY A 58 1.62 1.21 -1.76
C GLY A 58 0.23 1.84 -1.77
N ILE A 59 -0.23 2.28 -0.60
CA ILE A 59 -1.50 2.97 -0.41
C ILE A 59 -1.21 4.39 0.09
N GLU A 60 -1.71 5.39 -0.63
CA GLU A 60 -1.56 6.79 -0.24
C GLU A 60 -2.85 7.55 -0.57
N TRP A 61 -3.44 8.19 0.44
CA TRP A 61 -4.68 8.93 0.27
C TRP A 61 -4.48 10.32 -0.35
N ALA A 62 -3.40 11.02 0.02
CA ALA A 62 -3.12 12.35 -0.51
C ALA A 62 -2.77 12.28 -2.00
N ASN A 63 -3.64 12.82 -2.85
CA ASN A 63 -3.51 12.68 -4.30
C ASN A 63 -2.17 13.20 -4.84
N GLN A 64 -1.66 14.29 -4.30
CA GLN A 64 -0.37 14.85 -4.72
C GLN A 64 0.78 13.87 -4.42
N PHE A 65 0.81 13.28 -3.24
CA PHE A 65 1.84 12.29 -2.87
C PHE A 65 1.67 10.99 -3.64
N PHE A 66 0.43 10.52 -3.82
CA PHE A 66 0.15 9.34 -4.63
C PHE A 66 0.71 9.48 -6.05
N ARG A 67 0.44 10.59 -6.71
CA ARG A 67 0.92 10.85 -8.07
C ARG A 67 2.45 11.01 -8.13
N PHE A 68 3.02 11.70 -7.16
CA PHE A 68 4.47 11.83 -7.04
C PHE A 68 5.14 10.45 -6.85
N ALA A 69 4.61 9.64 -5.95
CA ALA A 69 5.15 8.32 -5.66
C ALA A 69 5.09 7.40 -6.89
N ALA A 70 3.96 7.35 -7.59
CA ALA A 70 3.79 6.53 -8.78
C ALA A 70 4.75 6.97 -9.90
N ASP A 71 4.86 8.28 -10.14
CA ASP A 71 5.80 8.82 -11.12
C ASP A 71 7.26 8.50 -10.76
N ARG A 72 7.62 8.61 -9.49
CA ARG A 72 8.97 8.29 -9.01
C ARG A 72 9.31 6.82 -9.22
N LEU A 73 8.43 5.91 -8.83
CA LEU A 73 8.61 4.47 -9.00
C LEU A 73 8.74 4.10 -10.49
N ARG A 74 7.91 4.71 -11.33
CA ARG A 74 7.99 4.52 -12.78
C ARG A 74 9.34 4.97 -13.35
N ARG A 75 9.79 6.18 -12.99
CA ARG A 75 11.06 6.74 -13.48
C ARG A 75 12.28 5.92 -13.06
N TRP A 76 12.21 5.28 -11.90
CA TRP A 76 13.26 4.39 -11.42
C TRP A 76 13.17 2.97 -12.01
N GLY A 77 12.23 2.71 -12.90
CA GLY A 77 12.08 1.43 -13.58
C GLY A 77 11.62 0.29 -12.68
N VAL A 78 10.95 0.59 -11.58
CA VAL A 78 10.44 -0.41 -10.65
C VAL A 78 9.24 -1.11 -11.27
N THR A 79 9.29 -2.45 -11.37
CA THR A 79 8.25 -3.26 -12.00
C THR A 79 7.43 -4.08 -11.02
N ASN A 80 7.93 -4.28 -9.80
CA ASN A 80 7.30 -5.10 -8.76
C ASN A 80 6.45 -4.30 -7.78
N THR A 81 6.06 -3.07 -8.11
CA THR A 81 5.28 -2.19 -7.24
C THR A 81 4.07 -1.64 -7.97
N ARG A 82 2.96 -1.53 -7.22
CA ARG A 82 1.76 -0.82 -7.65
C ARG A 82 1.38 0.19 -6.58
N MET A 83 0.79 1.31 -7.01
CA MET A 83 0.28 2.36 -6.12
C MET A 83 -1.23 2.49 -6.30
N VAL A 84 -1.95 2.69 -5.22
CA VAL A 84 -3.39 2.94 -5.24
C VAL A 84 -3.75 4.06 -4.27
N ARG A 85 -4.71 4.89 -4.67
CA ARG A 85 -5.30 5.91 -3.81
C ARG A 85 -6.64 5.39 -3.29
N THR A 86 -6.65 4.93 -2.06
CA THR A 86 -7.84 4.37 -1.42
C THR A 86 -7.79 4.51 0.09
N ASP A 87 -8.90 4.23 0.74
CA ASP A 87 -8.98 4.15 2.21
C ASP A 87 -8.29 2.87 2.67
N ALA A 88 -7.19 3.02 3.41
CA ALA A 88 -6.38 1.91 3.86
C ALA A 88 -7.12 1.01 4.86
N SER A 89 -7.92 1.59 5.75
CA SER A 89 -8.71 0.80 6.71
C SER A 89 -9.74 -0.06 5.99
N HIS A 90 -10.45 0.50 5.03
CA HIS A 90 -11.39 -0.26 4.20
C HIS A 90 -10.68 -1.39 3.44
N PHE A 91 -9.54 -1.08 2.82
CA PHE A 91 -8.76 -2.08 2.09
C PHE A 91 -8.40 -3.28 2.98
N ILE A 92 -7.82 -3.02 4.14
CA ILE A 92 -7.38 -4.10 5.05
C ILE A 92 -8.57 -4.89 5.61
N ARG A 93 -9.66 -4.19 5.96
CA ARG A 93 -10.81 -4.84 6.61
C ARG A 93 -11.71 -5.60 5.64
N VAL A 94 -11.76 -5.20 4.38
CA VAL A 94 -12.77 -5.69 3.43
C VAL A 94 -12.16 -6.34 2.19
N GLN A 95 -11.09 -5.79 1.64
CA GLN A 95 -10.59 -6.15 0.31
C GLN A 95 -9.34 -7.03 0.31
N CYS A 96 -8.45 -6.85 1.30
CA CYS A 96 -7.21 -7.60 1.35
C CYS A 96 -7.47 -9.09 1.60
N PRO A 97 -6.97 -9.99 0.74
CA PRO A 97 -7.13 -11.42 0.96
C PRO A 97 -6.49 -11.87 2.29
N ARG A 98 -7.16 -12.78 2.97
CA ARG A 98 -6.66 -13.36 4.22
C ARG A 98 -5.43 -14.23 3.95
N ASP A 99 -4.54 -14.31 4.94
CA ASP A 99 -3.34 -15.16 4.88
C ASP A 99 -2.50 -14.94 3.62
N SER A 100 -2.35 -13.69 3.20
CA SER A 100 -1.74 -13.37 1.90
C SER A 100 -0.57 -12.39 1.94
N LEU A 101 -0.38 -11.65 3.05
CA LEU A 101 0.69 -10.66 3.14
C LEU A 101 1.88 -11.19 3.93
N SER A 102 3.08 -11.03 3.39
CA SER A 102 4.32 -11.31 4.12
C SER A 102 4.69 -10.18 5.08
N ALA A 103 4.29 -8.96 4.79
CA ALA A 103 4.46 -7.82 5.69
C ALA A 103 3.44 -6.71 5.39
N LEU A 104 3.09 -5.97 6.43
CA LEU A 104 2.32 -4.74 6.37
C LEU A 104 3.11 -3.64 7.08
N HIS A 105 3.43 -2.58 6.35
CA HIS A 105 4.25 -1.47 6.85
C HIS A 105 3.39 -0.24 7.06
N VAL A 106 3.44 0.31 8.28
CA VAL A 106 2.75 1.56 8.64
C VAL A 106 3.71 2.36 9.50
N TYR A 107 4.38 3.37 8.94
CA TYR A 107 5.44 4.05 9.68
C TYR A 107 5.01 5.39 10.25
N HIS A 108 4.25 6.21 9.63
CA HIS A 108 3.89 7.53 10.13
C HIS A 108 2.39 7.77 9.94
N PRO A 109 1.53 7.01 10.66
CA PRO A 109 0.09 7.23 10.55
C PRO A 109 -0.28 8.62 11.10
N ASP A 110 -1.36 9.20 10.57
CA ASP A 110 -1.87 10.47 11.06
C ASP A 110 -2.19 10.36 12.56
N PRO A 111 -1.62 11.24 13.41
CA PRO A 111 -1.75 11.10 14.86
C PRO A 111 -3.14 11.47 15.38
N TRP A 112 -3.90 12.32 14.67
CA TRP A 112 -5.21 12.81 15.11
C TRP A 112 -5.22 13.14 16.60
N PRO A 113 -4.47 14.17 17.07
CA PRO A 113 -4.22 14.39 18.49
C PRO A 113 -5.46 14.83 19.28
N LYS A 114 -6.42 15.47 18.61
CA LYS A 114 -7.65 15.92 19.26
C LYS A 114 -8.52 14.74 19.66
N LYS A 115 -9.00 14.69 20.90
CA LYS A 115 -9.83 13.61 21.43
C LYS A 115 -11.04 13.28 20.54
N ARG A 116 -11.71 14.30 19.98
CA ARG A 116 -12.86 14.13 19.07
C ARG A 116 -12.50 13.42 17.76
N HIS A 117 -11.20 13.35 17.41
CA HIS A 117 -10.72 12.73 16.17
C HIS A 117 -10.04 11.36 16.41
N HIS A 118 -9.96 10.85 17.63
CA HIS A 118 -9.25 9.60 17.93
C HIS A 118 -9.81 8.41 17.13
N LYS A 119 -11.12 8.40 16.84
CA LYS A 119 -11.75 7.38 16.00
C LYS A 119 -11.24 7.36 14.56
N ARG A 120 -10.54 8.41 14.11
CA ARG A 120 -9.92 8.49 12.77
C ARG A 120 -8.53 7.85 12.74
N ARG A 121 -7.94 7.53 13.90
CA ARG A 121 -6.65 6.86 13.96
C ARG A 121 -6.77 5.48 13.30
N LEU A 122 -5.74 5.13 12.51
CA LEU A 122 -5.72 3.87 11.78
C LEU A 122 -5.77 2.66 12.71
N PHE A 123 -4.96 2.67 13.78
CA PHE A 123 -4.83 1.55 14.70
C PHE A 123 -6.01 1.45 15.67
N GLN A 124 -7.17 1.12 15.14
CA GLN A 124 -8.33 0.70 15.92
C GLN A 124 -8.33 -0.83 16.06
N PRO A 125 -9.00 -1.41 17.09
CA PRO A 125 -9.02 -2.87 17.27
C PRO A 125 -9.47 -3.64 16.03
N ALA A 126 -10.50 -3.20 15.35
CA ALA A 126 -11.00 -3.85 14.14
C ALA A 126 -9.98 -3.83 13.00
N PHE A 127 -9.18 -2.75 12.86
CA PHE A 127 -8.11 -2.68 11.89
C PHE A 127 -6.99 -3.67 12.23
N VAL A 128 -6.56 -3.71 13.49
CA VAL A 128 -5.48 -4.61 13.93
C VAL A 128 -5.86 -6.07 13.73
N GLU A 129 -7.09 -6.45 14.10
CA GLU A 129 -7.60 -7.81 13.88
C GLU A 129 -7.59 -8.18 12.39
N ALA A 130 -8.09 -7.28 11.54
CA ALA A 130 -8.12 -7.50 10.10
C ALA A 130 -6.70 -7.57 9.51
N ALA A 131 -5.79 -6.72 9.96
CA ALA A 131 -4.39 -6.71 9.52
C ALA A 131 -3.70 -8.05 9.85
N VAL A 132 -3.86 -8.53 11.06
CA VAL A 132 -3.32 -9.85 11.48
C VAL A 132 -3.91 -10.96 10.62
N ALA A 133 -5.21 -10.92 10.34
CA ALA A 133 -5.87 -11.91 9.47
C ALA A 133 -5.36 -11.90 8.02
N CYS A 134 -4.86 -10.76 7.53
CA CYS A 134 -4.26 -10.67 6.20
C CYS A 134 -2.83 -11.21 6.12
N LEU A 135 -2.13 -11.29 7.25
CA LEU A 135 -0.74 -11.76 7.29
C LEU A 135 -0.67 -13.28 7.18
N VAL A 136 0.34 -13.77 6.47
CA VAL A 136 0.71 -15.19 6.50
C VAL A 136 1.31 -15.53 7.85
N VAL A 137 1.41 -16.83 8.16
CA VAL A 137 2.14 -17.29 9.36
C VAL A 137 3.59 -16.81 9.26
N GLY A 138 4.07 -16.13 10.32
CA GLY A 138 5.39 -15.50 10.33
C GLY A 138 5.44 -14.14 9.64
N GLY A 139 4.31 -13.64 9.12
CA GLY A 139 4.21 -12.30 8.57
C GLY A 139 4.42 -11.21 9.63
N ARG A 140 4.74 -10.00 9.20
CA ARG A 140 5.09 -8.87 10.07
C ARG A 140 4.15 -7.68 9.88
N LEU A 141 3.76 -7.12 11.01
CA LEU A 141 3.09 -5.82 11.10
C LEU A 141 3.98 -4.84 11.82
#